data_875be33a56f0c94a14139f7340217c43
#
_entry.id   875be33a56f0c94a14139f7340217c43
#
_cell.length_a   1.000
_cell.length_b   1.000
_cell.length_c   1.000
_cell.angle_alpha   90.00
_cell.angle_beta   90.00
_cell.angle_gamma   90.00
#
_symmetry.space_group_name_H-M   'P 1'
#
loop_
_entity.id
_entity.type
_entity.pdbx_description
1 polymer ?
#
loop_
_entity_poly.entity_id
_entity_poly.type
_entity_poly.pdbx_seq_one_letter_code
_entity_poly.pdbx_strand_id
1 'polypeptide(L)'
;MIYHPTTPLEAVTLRKQNADTAVYLAGGTDDLRLNGSAQGKDLIDISALGLDDIFVRDGKLYIGARCTFNQVIDSDLVPEFIKEAAHFCASFTKRNSATVGGNLGLRRQDSYLAAALTAADA
;
A
#
# COMPACT_ATOMS: atom_id res chain seq x y z
N MET A 1 19.34 -3.04 6.49
CA MET A 1 18.66 -3.73 7.59
C MET A 1 17.18 -3.80 7.35
N ILE A 2 16.53 -4.88 7.76
CA ILE A 2 15.08 -5.03 7.65
C ILE A 2 14.50 -5.15 9.05
N TYR A 3 13.59 -4.24 9.40
CA TYR A 3 12.87 -4.27 10.68
C TYR A 3 11.53 -4.99 10.48
N HIS A 4 11.09 -5.73 11.49
CA HIS A 4 9.84 -6.50 11.48
C HIS A 4 8.94 -6.08 12.66
N PRO A 5 8.35 -4.88 12.64
CA PRO A 5 7.46 -4.47 13.73
C PRO A 5 6.22 -5.34 13.80
N THR A 6 5.69 -5.51 15.00
CA THR A 6 4.48 -6.31 15.24
C THR A 6 3.27 -5.45 15.57
N THR A 7 3.45 -4.16 15.79
CA THR A 7 2.36 -3.20 16.03
C THR A 7 2.51 -1.96 15.15
N PRO A 8 1.41 -1.29 14.79
CA PRO A 8 1.48 -0.03 14.04
C PRO A 8 2.30 1.04 14.76
N LEU A 9 2.18 1.14 16.08
CA LEU A 9 2.96 2.12 16.86
C LEU A 9 4.46 1.86 16.75
N GLU A 10 4.88 0.61 16.83
CA GLU A 10 6.27 0.22 16.65
C GLU A 10 6.80 0.62 15.27
N ALA A 11 6.01 0.36 14.22
CA ALA A 11 6.38 0.72 12.84
C ALA A 11 6.57 2.24 12.69
N VAL A 12 5.64 3.03 13.24
CA VAL A 12 5.73 4.50 13.20
C VAL A 12 6.94 4.99 13.98
N THR A 13 7.21 4.41 15.13
CA THR A 13 8.37 4.77 15.96
C THR A 13 9.68 4.49 15.21
N LEU A 14 9.81 3.32 14.60
CA LEU A 14 10.97 2.96 13.77
C LEU A 14 11.16 3.95 12.62
N ARG A 15 10.08 4.34 11.96
CA ARG A 15 10.14 5.28 10.85
C ARG A 15 10.60 6.66 11.31
N LYS A 16 10.11 7.13 12.46
CA LYS A 16 10.51 8.42 13.02
C LYS A 16 11.99 8.43 13.44
N GLN A 17 12.47 7.36 14.05
CA GLN A 17 13.86 7.23 14.48
C GLN A 17 14.83 7.15 13.30
N ASN A 18 14.36 6.67 12.14
CA ASN A 18 15.18 6.45 10.94
C ASN A 18 14.61 7.21 9.73
N ALA A 19 14.16 8.44 9.93
CA ALA A 19 13.40 9.20 8.94
C ALA A 19 14.07 9.33 7.59
N ASP A 20 15.39 9.49 7.57
CA ASP A 20 16.15 9.70 6.34
C ASP A 20 16.72 8.40 5.76
N THR A 21 16.69 7.30 6.50
CA THR A 21 17.39 6.06 6.15
C THR A 21 16.47 4.87 5.97
N ALA A 22 15.20 4.94 6.40
CA ALA A 22 14.28 3.81 6.35
C ALA A 22 13.00 4.15 5.60
N VAL A 23 12.43 3.15 4.91
CA VAL A 23 11.13 3.26 4.22
C VAL A 23 10.27 2.05 4.57
N TYR A 24 8.96 2.20 4.48
CA TYR A 24 8.03 1.09 4.66
C TYR A 24 8.07 0.14 3.45
N LEU A 25 8.02 -1.15 3.73
CA LEU A 25 7.90 -2.20 2.72
C LEU A 25 6.52 -2.86 2.87
N ALA A 26 5.64 -2.66 1.89
CA ALA A 26 4.31 -3.28 1.87
C ALA A 26 4.27 -4.52 0.97
N GLY A 27 4.33 -4.34 -0.34
CA GLY A 27 4.32 -5.42 -1.32
C GLY A 27 5.66 -5.64 -2.01
N GLY A 28 6.56 -4.68 -1.95
CA GLY A 28 7.90 -4.77 -2.52
C GLY A 28 7.97 -4.57 -4.04
N THR A 29 6.86 -4.27 -4.71
CA THR A 29 6.79 -4.23 -6.16
C THR A 29 7.72 -3.20 -6.79
N ASP A 30 7.72 -1.97 -6.27
CA ASP A 30 8.58 -0.89 -6.75
C ASP A 30 9.78 -0.68 -5.84
N ASP A 31 9.62 -0.86 -4.53
CA ASP A 31 10.67 -0.59 -3.56
C ASP A 31 11.89 -1.50 -3.74
N LEU A 32 11.71 -2.73 -4.20
CA LEU A 32 12.78 -3.69 -4.41
C LEU A 32 13.33 -3.70 -5.84
N ARG A 33 12.87 -2.81 -6.72
CA ARG A 33 13.41 -2.68 -8.07
C ARG A 33 14.81 -2.05 -8.01
N LEU A 34 15.61 -2.28 -9.07
CA LEU A 34 17.00 -1.82 -9.14
C LEU A 34 17.15 -0.31 -8.87
N ASN A 35 16.20 0.51 -9.32
CA ASN A 35 16.17 1.95 -9.10
C ASN A 35 14.95 2.37 -8.25
N GLY A 36 14.47 1.47 -7.40
CA GLY A 36 13.33 1.73 -6.53
C GLY A 36 13.67 2.66 -5.37
N SER A 37 12.63 3.18 -4.70
CA SER A 37 12.78 4.14 -3.59
C SER A 37 13.48 3.54 -2.37
N ALA A 38 13.49 2.22 -2.23
CA ALA A 38 14.13 1.52 -1.10
C ALA A 38 15.61 1.22 -1.34
N GLN A 39 16.14 1.49 -2.52
CA GLN A 39 17.53 1.18 -2.83
C GLN A 39 18.48 1.93 -1.89
N GLY A 40 19.36 1.19 -1.21
CA GLY A 40 20.31 1.76 -0.26
C GLY A 40 19.70 2.21 1.06
N LYS A 41 18.42 1.89 1.33
CA LYS A 41 17.74 2.25 2.57
C LYS A 41 17.41 1.02 3.41
N ASP A 42 17.23 1.24 4.71
CA ASP A 42 16.67 0.23 5.59
C ASP A 42 15.16 0.06 5.31
N LEU A 43 14.65 -1.12 5.54
CA LEU A 43 13.24 -1.46 5.25
C LEU A 43 12.50 -1.72 6.55
N ILE A 44 11.28 -1.19 6.64
CA ILE A 44 10.34 -1.50 7.73
C ILE A 44 9.23 -2.36 7.11
N ASP A 45 9.30 -3.67 7.35
CA ASP A 45 8.34 -4.62 6.79
C ASP A 45 7.06 -4.61 7.63
N ILE A 46 5.96 -4.18 7.02
CA ILE A 46 4.66 -4.08 7.69
C ILE A 46 3.78 -5.33 7.53
N SER A 47 4.34 -6.43 7.04
CA SER A 47 3.56 -7.65 6.78
C SER A 47 2.91 -8.27 8.03
N ALA A 48 3.48 -8.04 9.22
CA ALA A 48 2.93 -8.59 10.46
C ALA A 48 1.86 -7.70 11.11
N LEU A 49 1.48 -6.57 10.51
CA LEU A 49 0.57 -5.61 11.12
C LEU A 49 -0.91 -5.90 10.85
N GLY A 50 -1.26 -6.89 10.04
CA GLY A 50 -2.64 -7.24 9.75
C GLY A 50 -3.38 -6.21 8.91
N LEU A 51 -2.68 -5.42 8.10
CA LEU A 51 -3.26 -4.34 7.27
C LEU A 51 -3.68 -4.84 5.88
N ASP A 52 -4.24 -6.04 5.79
CA ASP A 52 -4.59 -6.70 4.54
C ASP A 52 -6.09 -7.02 4.43
N ASP A 53 -6.93 -6.30 5.14
CA ASP A 53 -8.37 -6.54 5.17
C ASP A 53 -9.16 -5.37 4.59
N ILE A 54 -10.36 -5.66 4.07
CA ILE A 54 -11.31 -4.69 3.56
C ILE A 54 -12.62 -4.89 4.32
N PHE A 55 -13.09 -3.85 5.00
CA PHE A 55 -14.30 -3.93 5.82
C PHE A 55 -15.02 -2.60 5.91
N VAL A 56 -16.29 -2.64 6.32
CA VAL A 56 -17.11 -1.46 6.59
C VAL A 56 -17.32 -1.36 8.10
N ARG A 57 -17.10 -0.17 8.65
CA ARG A 57 -17.37 0.14 10.04
C ARG A 57 -17.90 1.57 10.16
N ASP A 58 -19.00 1.76 10.88
CA ASP A 58 -19.62 3.07 11.11
C ASP A 58 -19.92 3.84 9.82
N GLY A 59 -20.35 3.12 8.77
CA GLY A 59 -20.67 3.71 7.48
C GLY A 59 -19.47 4.08 6.62
N LYS A 60 -18.26 3.69 7.02
CA LYS A 60 -17.03 3.98 6.28
C LYS A 60 -16.39 2.69 5.78
N LEU A 61 -15.86 2.74 4.57
CA LEU A 61 -15.08 1.65 3.99
C LEU A 61 -13.61 1.80 4.38
N TYR A 62 -13.04 0.74 4.93
CA TYR A 62 -11.61 0.65 5.27
C TYR A 62 -10.92 -0.31 4.33
N ILE A 63 -9.85 0.14 3.69
CA ILE A 63 -8.99 -0.70 2.83
C ILE A 63 -7.61 -0.70 3.44
N GLY A 64 -7.14 -1.86 3.87
CA GLY A 64 -5.82 -1.98 4.48
C GLY A 64 -4.69 -1.64 3.51
N ALA A 65 -3.63 -1.04 4.02
CA ALA A 65 -2.49 -0.62 3.20
C ALA A 65 -1.80 -1.80 2.49
N ARG A 66 -1.88 -3.00 3.07
CA ARG A 66 -1.32 -4.22 2.48
C ARG A 66 -2.27 -4.96 1.55
N CYS A 67 -3.48 -4.47 1.35
CA CYS A 67 -4.37 -5.05 0.36
C CYS A 67 -3.73 -4.97 -1.02
N THR A 68 -3.71 -6.09 -1.74
CA THR A 68 -3.26 -6.11 -3.13
C THR A 68 -4.33 -5.50 -4.03
N PHE A 69 -3.94 -5.07 -5.21
CA PHE A 69 -4.91 -4.57 -6.19
C PHE A 69 -5.95 -5.63 -6.56
N ASN A 70 -5.54 -6.91 -6.63
CA ASN A 70 -6.51 -7.98 -6.91
C ASN A 70 -7.52 -8.15 -5.77
N GLN A 71 -7.13 -8.00 -4.51
CA GLN A 71 -8.08 -8.02 -3.40
C GLN A 71 -9.09 -6.88 -3.50
N VAL A 72 -8.64 -5.67 -3.89
CA VAL A 72 -9.54 -4.53 -4.12
C VAL A 72 -10.53 -4.81 -5.25
N ILE A 73 -10.04 -5.35 -6.37
CA ILE A 73 -10.86 -5.68 -7.53
C ILE A 73 -11.90 -6.75 -7.21
N ASP A 74 -11.54 -7.75 -6.41
CA ASP A 74 -12.42 -8.86 -6.09
C ASP A 74 -13.40 -8.58 -4.94
N SER A 75 -13.26 -7.44 -4.25
CA SER A 75 -14.11 -7.12 -3.10
C SER A 75 -15.47 -6.56 -3.52
N ASP A 76 -16.55 -7.14 -3.01
CA ASP A 76 -17.90 -6.63 -3.21
C ASP A 76 -18.19 -5.32 -2.47
N LEU A 77 -17.34 -4.95 -1.52
CA LEU A 77 -17.49 -3.74 -0.71
C LEU A 77 -16.95 -2.48 -1.40
N VAL A 78 -16.05 -2.64 -2.36
CA VAL A 78 -15.36 -1.53 -3.01
C VAL A 78 -16.19 -1.00 -4.18
N PRO A 79 -16.39 0.33 -4.29
CA PRO A 79 -17.07 0.92 -5.44
C PRO A 79 -16.39 0.60 -6.76
N GLU A 80 -17.18 0.47 -7.82
CA GLU A 80 -16.71 0.05 -9.13
C GLU A 80 -15.61 0.97 -9.70
N PHE A 81 -15.73 2.28 -9.51
CA PHE A 81 -14.73 3.21 -10.05
C PHE A 81 -13.35 3.04 -9.41
N ILE A 82 -13.30 2.61 -8.14
CA ILE A 82 -12.03 2.31 -7.47
C ILE A 82 -11.45 1.00 -8.00
N LYS A 83 -12.30 -0.01 -8.23
CA LYS A 83 -11.88 -1.28 -8.84
C LYS A 83 -11.30 -1.07 -10.24
N GLU A 84 -11.93 -0.24 -11.05
CA GLU A 84 -11.43 0.09 -12.39
C GLU A 84 -10.07 0.78 -12.32
N ALA A 85 -9.90 1.73 -11.40
CA ALA A 85 -8.62 2.39 -11.19
C ALA A 85 -7.52 1.39 -10.81
N ALA A 86 -7.81 0.46 -9.90
CA ALA A 86 -6.86 -0.57 -9.51
C ALA A 86 -6.53 -1.51 -10.69
N HIS A 87 -7.51 -1.82 -11.52
CA HIS A 87 -7.32 -2.66 -12.71
C HIS A 87 -6.34 -2.02 -13.71
N PHE A 88 -6.39 -0.71 -13.88
CA PHE A 88 -5.53 0.00 -14.82
C PHE A 88 -4.14 0.35 -14.26
N CYS A 89 -3.93 0.23 -12.96
CA CYS A 89 -2.65 0.58 -12.34
C CYS A 89 -1.51 -0.37 -12.68
N ALA A 90 -1.81 -1.65 -12.96
CA ALA A 90 -0.77 -2.66 -13.14
C ALA A 90 -1.29 -3.86 -13.93
N SER A 91 -0.36 -4.68 -14.44
CA SER A 91 -0.70 -5.96 -15.07
C SER A 91 -1.28 -6.94 -14.03
N PHE A 92 -1.92 -8.01 -14.49
CA PHE A 92 -2.48 -9.03 -13.61
C PHE A 92 -1.45 -9.59 -12.62
N THR A 93 -0.24 -9.88 -13.10
CA THR A 93 0.84 -10.41 -12.25
C THR A 93 1.23 -9.42 -11.17
N LYS A 94 1.36 -8.13 -11.52
CA LYS A 94 1.70 -7.09 -10.55
C LYS A 94 0.57 -6.84 -9.55
N ARG A 95 -0.70 -6.95 -9.99
CA ARG A 95 -1.86 -6.75 -9.09
C ARG A 95 -1.91 -7.76 -7.95
N ASN A 96 -1.24 -8.92 -8.07
CA ASN A 96 -1.13 -9.89 -6.98
C ASN A 96 -0.13 -9.48 -5.90
N SER A 97 0.82 -8.62 -6.20
CA SER A 97 1.86 -8.18 -5.26
C SER A 97 1.83 -6.69 -4.96
N ALA A 98 1.37 -5.86 -5.91
CA ALA A 98 1.23 -4.42 -5.69
C ALA A 98 0.12 -4.15 -4.66
N THR A 99 0.41 -3.29 -3.69
CA THR A 99 -0.51 -2.96 -2.61
C THR A 99 -0.99 -1.51 -2.70
N VAL A 100 -2.14 -1.24 -2.07
CA VAL A 100 -2.70 0.11 -1.97
C VAL A 100 -1.69 1.06 -1.30
N GLY A 101 -1.14 0.67 -0.14
CA GLY A 101 -0.17 1.49 0.57
C GLY A 101 1.11 1.72 -0.22
N GLY A 102 1.62 0.69 -0.89
CA GLY A 102 2.81 0.81 -1.73
C GLY A 102 2.62 1.79 -2.89
N ASN A 103 1.48 1.71 -3.58
CA ASN A 103 1.16 2.62 -4.68
C ASN A 103 1.04 4.08 -4.21
N LEU A 104 0.25 4.31 -3.15
CA LEU A 104 0.05 5.66 -2.62
C LEU A 104 1.33 6.25 -2.03
N GLY A 105 2.17 5.41 -1.43
CA GLY A 105 3.43 5.83 -0.83
C GLY A 105 4.45 6.36 -1.83
N LEU A 106 4.36 5.93 -3.09
CA LEU A 106 5.23 6.43 -4.17
C LEU A 106 4.89 7.86 -4.60
N ARG A 107 3.69 8.34 -4.30
CA ARG A 107 3.21 9.70 -4.65
C ARG A 107 3.33 10.00 -6.15
N ARG A 108 3.08 9.01 -7.01
CA ARG A 108 3.16 9.21 -8.45
C ARG A 108 1.97 10.03 -8.94
N GLN A 109 2.24 10.96 -9.86
CA GLN A 109 1.19 11.81 -10.44
C GLN A 109 0.28 11.04 -11.39
N ASP A 110 0.76 9.92 -11.94
CA ASP A 110 0.03 9.09 -12.90
C ASP A 110 -0.72 7.93 -12.24
N SER A 111 -0.91 7.94 -10.92
CA SER A 111 -1.65 6.88 -10.22
C SER A 111 -3.15 7.04 -10.43
N TYR A 112 -3.76 6.11 -11.15
CA TYR A 112 -5.23 6.04 -11.30
C TYR A 112 -5.90 5.80 -9.95
N LEU A 113 -5.29 4.98 -9.09
CA LEU A 113 -5.84 4.69 -7.77
C LEU A 113 -5.87 5.93 -6.88
N ALA A 114 -4.80 6.71 -6.86
CA ALA A 114 -4.75 7.96 -6.08
C ALA A 114 -5.83 8.93 -6.55
N ALA A 115 -6.04 9.08 -7.86
CA ALA A 115 -7.08 9.92 -8.41
C ALA A 115 -8.48 9.46 -7.99
N ALA A 116 -8.75 8.15 -8.07
CA ALA A 116 -10.04 7.59 -7.69
C ALA A 116 -10.33 7.77 -6.19
N LEU A 117 -9.35 7.54 -5.34
CA LEU A 117 -9.50 7.70 -3.89
C LEU A 117 -9.69 9.18 -3.52
N THR A 118 -9.02 10.10 -4.19
CA THR A 118 -9.23 11.54 -3.99
C THR A 118 -10.66 11.93 -4.37
N ALA A 119 -11.17 11.41 -5.48
CA ALA A 119 -12.55 11.65 -5.90
C ALA A 119 -13.56 11.08 -4.90
N ALA A 120 -13.21 10.01 -4.19
CA ALA A 120 -14.03 9.41 -3.14
C ALA A 120 -13.92 10.14 -1.78
N ASP A 121 -13.13 11.19 -1.70
CA ASP A 121 -12.86 11.95 -0.47
C ASP A 121 -12.21 11.08 0.63
N ALA A 122 -11.31 10.20 0.20
CA ALA A 122 -10.58 9.33 1.12
C ALA A 122 -9.41 10.06 1.78
#